data_e27d227d8bc6b2beccee6588e760255d
#
_entry.id   e27d227d8bc6b2beccee6588e760255d
#
_cell.length_a   1.000
_cell.length_b   1.000
_cell.length_c   1.000
_cell.angle_alpha   90.00
_cell.angle_beta   90.00
_cell.angle_gamma   90.00
#
_symmetry.space_group_name_H-M   'P 1'
#
loop_
_entity.id
_entity.type
_entity.pdbx_description
1 polymer ?
#
loop_
_entity_poly.entity_id
_entity_poly.type
_entity_poly.pdbx_seq_one_letter_code
_entity_poly.pdbx_strand_id
1 'polypeptide(L)'
;MGNVLMGDDGIAIEIAKNIQGFLKENNIEVIIGETDFEYCLSSIEGDDFLFILDAGYYGKKVGDITILPLDTYTLHKKGYTQHSYSFIDLVKLYYKETKGYILAIEVSNIDYTLEISKELKANMNKISNEVISIIRKKIKYLVL
;
A
#
# COMPACT_ATOMS: atom_id res chain seq x y z
N MET A 1 0.35 -5.18 0.87
CA MET A 1 1.06 -5.71 2.06
C MET A 1 0.10 -5.72 3.25
N GLY A 2 0.36 -6.51 4.28
CA GLY A 2 -0.43 -6.53 5.52
C GLY A 2 -0.75 -7.94 6.01
N ASN A 3 -1.06 -8.06 7.30
CA ASN A 3 -1.40 -9.33 7.94
C ASN A 3 -2.90 -9.40 8.23
N VAL A 4 -3.64 -10.21 7.48
CA VAL A 4 -5.10 -10.36 7.62
C VAL A 4 -5.54 -10.97 8.96
N LEU A 5 -4.60 -11.55 9.73
CA LEU A 5 -4.87 -12.10 11.06
C LEU A 5 -4.76 -11.04 12.18
N MET A 6 -4.37 -9.81 11.83
CA MET A 6 -4.05 -8.73 12.75
C MET A 6 -4.99 -7.51 12.59
N GLY A 7 -6.28 -7.75 12.40
CA GLY A 7 -7.28 -6.68 12.36
C GLY A 7 -7.01 -5.62 11.28
N ASP A 8 -6.83 -4.38 11.70
CA ASP A 8 -6.63 -3.24 10.80
C ASP A 8 -5.35 -3.33 9.96
N ASP A 9 -4.40 -4.17 10.32
CA ASP A 9 -3.21 -4.43 9.51
C ASP A 9 -3.54 -5.04 8.13
N GLY A 10 -4.69 -5.67 7.99
CA GLY A 10 -5.23 -6.18 6.72
C GLY A 10 -5.92 -5.14 5.82
N ILE A 11 -6.01 -3.86 6.22
CA ILE A 11 -6.79 -2.85 5.50
C ILE A 11 -6.38 -2.69 4.04
N ALA A 12 -5.09 -2.72 3.75
CA ALA A 12 -4.58 -2.55 2.39
C ALA A 12 -5.06 -3.66 1.45
N ILE A 13 -5.16 -4.88 1.95
CA ILE A 13 -5.65 -6.04 1.19
C ILE A 13 -7.14 -5.88 0.89
N GLU A 14 -7.92 -5.44 1.87
CA GLU A 14 -9.35 -5.20 1.68
C GLU A 14 -9.62 -4.06 0.68
N ILE A 15 -8.84 -2.99 0.74
CA ILE A 15 -8.91 -1.90 -0.25
C ILE A 15 -8.54 -2.41 -1.65
N ALA A 16 -7.44 -3.16 -1.79
CA ALA A 16 -7.02 -3.70 -3.09
C ALA A 16 -8.12 -4.59 -3.71
N LYS A 17 -8.78 -5.43 -2.92
CA LYS A 17 -9.94 -6.22 -3.36
C LYS A 17 -11.11 -5.33 -3.79
N ASN A 18 -11.41 -4.28 -3.02
CA ASN A 18 -12.53 -3.38 -3.29
C ASN A 18 -12.35 -2.58 -4.58
N ILE A 19 -11.10 -2.22 -4.94
CA ILE A 19 -10.79 -1.45 -6.16
C ILE A 19 -10.30 -2.32 -7.33
N GLN A 20 -10.39 -3.64 -7.22
CA GLN A 20 -9.87 -4.57 -8.22
C GLN A 20 -10.42 -4.33 -9.63
N GLY A 21 -11.70 -3.98 -9.75
CA GLY A 21 -12.31 -3.61 -11.04
C GLY A 21 -11.59 -2.45 -11.70
N PHE A 22 -11.38 -1.36 -10.97
CA PHE A 22 -10.64 -0.20 -11.45
C PHE A 22 -9.21 -0.55 -11.87
N LEU A 23 -8.49 -1.35 -11.07
CA LEU A 23 -7.12 -1.74 -11.37
C LEU A 23 -7.04 -2.55 -12.66
N LYS A 24 -7.93 -3.52 -12.84
CA LYS A 24 -8.03 -4.34 -14.05
C LYS A 24 -8.35 -3.50 -15.30
N GLU A 25 -9.30 -2.57 -15.22
CA GLU A 25 -9.67 -1.69 -16.33
C GLU A 25 -8.52 -0.76 -16.76
N ASN A 26 -7.57 -0.49 -15.88
CA ASN A 26 -6.40 0.34 -16.16
C ASN A 26 -5.11 -0.47 -16.40
N ASN A 27 -5.22 -1.79 -16.63
CA ASN A 27 -4.10 -2.71 -16.85
C ASN A 27 -3.05 -2.67 -15.71
N ILE A 28 -3.51 -2.52 -14.48
CA ILE A 28 -2.66 -2.53 -13.29
C ILE A 28 -2.72 -3.94 -12.70
N GLU A 29 -1.59 -4.61 -12.67
CA GLU A 29 -1.46 -5.91 -12.01
C GLU A 29 -1.55 -5.75 -10.50
N VAL A 30 -2.21 -6.70 -9.83
CA VAL A 30 -2.42 -6.69 -8.38
C VAL A 30 -1.78 -7.92 -7.77
N ILE A 31 -0.84 -7.69 -6.85
CA ILE A 31 -0.18 -8.74 -6.09
C ILE A 31 -0.62 -8.63 -4.63
N ILE A 32 -1.35 -9.63 -4.15
CA ILE A 32 -1.72 -9.76 -2.74
C ILE A 32 -0.63 -10.57 -2.05
N GLY A 33 0.37 -9.86 -1.54
CA GLY A 33 1.56 -10.49 -0.97
C GLY A 33 1.46 -10.75 0.53
N GLU A 34 0.46 -10.22 1.20
CA GLU A 34 0.32 -10.28 2.66
C GLU A 34 1.65 -9.91 3.36
N THR A 35 2.35 -10.89 3.93
CA THR A 35 3.67 -10.73 4.57
C THR A 35 4.78 -11.48 3.82
N ASP A 36 4.48 -12.06 2.66
CA ASP A 36 5.43 -12.83 1.84
C ASP A 36 6.23 -11.90 0.91
N PHE A 37 7.37 -11.43 1.40
CA PHE A 37 8.26 -10.53 0.67
C PHE A 37 8.94 -11.21 -0.53
N GLU A 38 9.25 -12.50 -0.43
CA GLU A 38 9.89 -13.24 -1.52
C GLU A 38 8.94 -13.40 -2.70
N TYR A 39 7.69 -13.75 -2.42
CA TYR A 39 6.65 -13.80 -3.44
C TYR A 39 6.45 -12.44 -4.11
N CYS A 40 6.33 -11.36 -3.33
CA CYS A 40 6.18 -10.02 -3.87
C CYS A 40 7.39 -9.64 -4.74
N LEU A 41 8.61 -9.92 -4.28
CA LEU A 41 9.83 -9.57 -5.00
C LEU A 41 9.95 -10.34 -6.33
N SER A 42 9.60 -11.64 -6.33
CA SER A 42 9.62 -12.47 -7.55
C SER A 42 8.60 -12.05 -8.61
N SER A 43 7.62 -11.24 -8.22
CA SER A 43 6.56 -10.74 -9.10
C SER A 43 6.87 -9.36 -9.70
N ILE A 44 8.04 -8.78 -9.41
CA ILE A 44 8.45 -7.45 -9.89
C ILE A 44 9.44 -7.61 -11.05
N GLU A 45 9.25 -6.81 -12.11
CA GLU A 45 10.22 -6.62 -13.18
C GLU A 45 11.00 -5.31 -12.97
N GLY A 46 12.21 -5.21 -13.53
CA GLY A 46 13.16 -4.13 -13.20
C GLY A 46 12.72 -2.72 -13.57
N ASP A 47 11.77 -2.56 -14.48
CA ASP A 47 11.21 -1.28 -14.95
C ASP A 47 9.77 -1.02 -14.47
N ASP A 48 9.24 -1.86 -13.59
CA ASP A 48 7.92 -1.69 -13.01
C ASP A 48 7.80 -0.39 -12.21
N PHE A 49 6.63 0.23 -12.31
CA PHE A 49 6.23 1.33 -11.43
C PHE A 49 5.29 0.81 -10.34
N LEU A 50 5.71 0.92 -9.09
CA LEU A 50 5.04 0.27 -7.97
C LEU A 50 4.11 1.21 -7.19
N PHE A 51 2.91 0.72 -6.86
CA PHE A 51 2.09 1.24 -5.79
C PHE A 51 2.02 0.19 -4.67
N ILE A 52 2.58 0.50 -3.51
CA ILE A 52 2.57 -0.39 -2.36
C ILE A 52 1.53 0.12 -1.38
N LEU A 53 0.44 -0.63 -1.18
CA LEU A 53 -0.55 -0.35 -0.16
C LEU A 53 -0.19 -1.09 1.12
N ASP A 54 -0.21 -0.39 2.25
CA ASP A 54 0.09 -0.96 3.57
C ASP A 54 -0.63 -0.19 4.68
N ALA A 55 -0.79 -0.80 5.85
CA ALA A 55 -1.21 -0.09 7.04
C ALA A 55 -0.05 0.79 7.55
N GLY A 56 -0.36 1.95 8.11
CA GLY A 56 0.65 2.89 8.59
C GLY A 56 0.28 3.58 9.89
N TYR A 57 1.31 4.11 10.55
CA TYR A 57 1.24 4.80 11.83
C TYR A 57 2.00 6.13 11.74
N TYR A 58 1.31 7.17 11.34
CA TYR A 58 1.88 8.52 11.14
C TYR A 58 1.27 9.54 12.10
N GLY A 59 0.40 9.10 13.02
CA GLY A 59 -0.30 9.95 13.96
C GLY A 59 -1.41 10.79 13.32
N LYS A 60 -1.95 10.32 12.21
CA LYS A 60 -3.05 10.95 11.49
C LYS A 60 -4.40 10.37 11.93
N LYS A 61 -5.48 10.90 11.36
CA LYS A 61 -6.80 10.33 11.55
C LYS A 61 -6.90 8.96 10.87
N VAL A 62 -7.55 8.01 11.52
CA VAL A 62 -7.79 6.66 10.99
C VAL A 62 -8.45 6.74 9.60
N GLY A 63 -7.86 6.05 8.64
CA GLY A 63 -8.27 6.07 7.24
C GLY A 63 -7.62 7.16 6.37
N ASP A 64 -6.87 8.10 6.94
CA ASP A 64 -6.07 9.04 6.14
C ASP A 64 -4.93 8.31 5.41
N ILE A 65 -4.57 8.81 4.24
CA ILE A 65 -3.52 8.20 3.43
C ILE A 65 -2.26 9.06 3.47
N THR A 66 -1.15 8.46 3.84
CA THR A 66 0.19 9.06 3.69
C THR A 66 0.84 8.53 2.42
N ILE A 67 1.28 9.44 1.55
CA ILE A 67 1.91 9.11 0.26
C ILE A 67 3.41 9.32 0.40
N LEU A 68 4.20 8.28 0.19
CA LEU A 68 5.66 8.30 0.30
C LEU A 68 6.28 7.85 -1.02
N PRO A 69 7.07 8.70 -1.72
CA PRO A 69 7.83 8.26 -2.89
C PRO A 69 8.88 7.21 -2.50
N LEU A 70 9.07 6.19 -3.34
CA LEU A 70 10.03 5.11 -3.07
C LEU A 70 11.50 5.59 -3.08
N ASP A 71 11.82 6.60 -3.85
CA ASP A 71 13.16 7.17 -3.95
C ASP A 71 13.58 7.96 -2.69
N THR A 72 12.62 8.49 -1.94
CA THR A 72 12.86 9.32 -0.76
C THR A 72 12.43 8.67 0.56
N TYR A 73 11.98 7.41 0.55
CA TYR A 73 11.41 6.76 1.73
C TYR A 73 12.36 6.70 2.94
N THR A 74 13.67 6.59 2.70
CA THR A 74 14.68 6.53 3.77
C THR A 74 14.80 7.83 4.57
N LEU A 75 14.32 8.94 4.04
CA LEU A 75 14.38 10.26 4.64
C LEU A 75 13.20 10.55 5.58
N HIS A 76 12.12 9.76 5.50
CA HIS A 76 10.85 10.02 6.20
C HIS A 76 10.61 9.08 7.39
N LYS A 77 11.54 9.06 8.36
CA LYS A 77 11.42 8.19 9.57
C LYS A 77 10.40 8.67 10.63
N LYS A 78 9.54 9.62 10.32
CA LYS A 78 8.44 10.02 11.22
C LYS A 78 7.19 9.21 10.91
N GLY A 79 6.97 8.16 11.63
CA GLY A 79 5.93 7.17 11.36
C GLY A 79 6.49 5.95 10.64
N TYR A 80 5.72 4.91 10.52
CA TYR A 80 6.16 3.68 9.86
C TYR A 80 4.97 2.90 9.27
N THR A 81 5.30 2.06 8.29
CA THR A 81 4.49 0.93 7.87
C THR A 81 5.15 -0.35 8.38
N GLN A 82 4.36 -1.32 8.77
CA GLN A 82 4.89 -2.53 9.41
C GLN A 82 5.66 -3.43 8.41
N HIS A 83 5.25 -3.44 7.16
CA HIS A 83 5.76 -4.37 6.16
C HIS A 83 6.51 -3.69 5.01
N SER A 84 6.07 -2.51 4.56
CA SER A 84 6.59 -1.87 3.36
C SER A 84 8.05 -1.49 3.45
N TYR A 85 8.54 -1.03 4.58
CA TYR A 85 9.93 -0.60 4.70
C TYR A 85 10.91 -1.75 4.47
N SER A 86 10.70 -2.90 5.11
CA SER A 86 11.55 -4.08 4.91
C SER A 86 11.47 -4.60 3.48
N PHE A 87 10.28 -4.57 2.86
CA PHE A 87 10.09 -4.95 1.48
C PHE A 87 10.80 -4.00 0.51
N ILE A 88 10.75 -2.69 0.75
CA ILE A 88 11.43 -1.69 -0.09
C ILE A 88 12.95 -1.83 -0.02
N ASP A 89 13.51 -2.16 1.14
CA ASP A 89 14.94 -2.44 1.25
C ASP A 89 15.35 -3.59 0.32
N LEU A 90 14.54 -4.64 0.24
CA LEU A 90 14.76 -5.73 -0.71
C LEU A 90 14.58 -5.28 -2.17
N VAL A 91 13.53 -4.54 -2.48
CA VAL A 91 13.32 -4.01 -3.84
C VAL A 91 14.51 -3.18 -4.29
N LYS A 92 15.02 -2.27 -3.45
CA LYS A 92 16.18 -1.44 -3.78
C LYS A 92 17.49 -2.20 -3.88
N LEU A 93 17.60 -3.34 -3.22
CA LEU A 93 18.77 -4.21 -3.34
C LEU A 93 18.84 -4.88 -4.72
N TYR A 94 17.69 -5.34 -5.23
CA TYR A 94 17.61 -6.10 -6.48
C TYR A 94 17.22 -5.23 -7.68
N TYR A 95 16.40 -4.19 -7.48
CA TYR A 95 15.83 -3.32 -8.51
C TYR A 95 16.06 -1.85 -8.16
N LYS A 96 17.29 -1.38 -8.27
CA LYS A 96 17.74 -0.04 -7.80
C LYS A 96 16.97 1.13 -8.39
N GLU A 97 16.54 1.00 -9.64
CA GLU A 97 15.88 2.07 -10.41
C GLU A 97 14.34 2.04 -10.29
N THR A 98 13.79 1.10 -9.55
CA THR A 98 12.34 0.98 -9.36
C THR A 98 11.76 2.25 -8.74
N LYS A 99 10.76 2.80 -9.40
CA LYS A 99 10.01 3.99 -8.98
C LYS A 99 8.64 3.62 -8.47
N GLY A 100 8.03 4.51 -7.70
CA GLY A 100 6.69 4.30 -7.22
C GLY A 100 6.38 5.03 -5.94
N TYR A 101 5.32 4.59 -5.27
CA TYR A 101 4.81 5.19 -4.04
C TYR A 101 4.35 4.12 -3.05
N ILE A 102 4.58 4.38 -1.76
CA ILE A 102 3.83 3.73 -0.69
C ILE A 102 2.58 4.55 -0.42
N LEU A 103 1.44 3.91 -0.34
CA LEU A 103 0.18 4.47 0.14
C LEU A 103 -0.10 3.83 1.50
N ALA A 104 0.28 4.52 2.57
CA ALA A 104 0.10 4.05 3.94
C ALA A 104 -1.24 4.54 4.48
N ILE A 105 -2.13 3.61 4.77
CA ILE A 105 -3.45 3.88 5.33
C ILE A 105 -3.35 3.92 6.85
N GLU A 106 -3.67 5.05 7.46
CA GLU A 106 -3.59 5.21 8.92
C GLU A 106 -4.54 4.27 9.63
N VAL A 107 -4.01 3.52 10.60
CA VAL A 107 -4.75 2.59 11.45
C VAL A 107 -4.48 2.89 12.92
N SER A 108 -5.36 2.44 13.82
CA SER A 108 -5.19 2.66 15.27
C SER A 108 -5.09 1.37 16.06
N ASN A 109 -5.59 0.28 15.53
CA ASN A 109 -5.74 -0.96 16.29
C ASN A 109 -5.20 -2.17 15.51
N ILE A 110 -4.22 -2.86 16.12
CA ILE A 110 -3.70 -4.13 15.62
C ILE A 110 -3.92 -5.17 16.71
N ASP A 111 -5.08 -5.78 16.69
CA ASP A 111 -5.42 -6.89 17.56
C ASP A 111 -5.47 -8.20 16.76
N TYR A 112 -5.29 -9.32 17.44
CA TYR A 112 -5.49 -10.65 16.87
C TYR A 112 -6.97 -10.87 16.55
N THR A 113 -7.40 -10.40 15.39
CA THR A 113 -8.76 -10.55 14.88
C THR A 113 -8.75 -10.56 13.35
N LEU A 114 -9.65 -11.30 12.74
CA LEU A 114 -9.86 -11.32 11.28
C LEU A 114 -10.65 -10.10 10.78
N GLU A 115 -11.16 -9.28 11.69
CA GLU A 115 -12.06 -8.19 11.34
C GLU A 115 -11.36 -6.84 11.36
N ILE A 116 -11.51 -6.10 10.27
CA ILE A 116 -11.20 -4.67 10.21
C ILE A 116 -12.13 -3.89 11.18
N SER A 117 -11.60 -2.89 11.83
CA SER A 117 -12.35 -2.04 12.77
C SER A 117 -13.61 -1.43 12.14
N LYS A 118 -14.61 -1.17 12.97
CA LYS A 118 -15.87 -0.57 12.50
C LYS A 118 -15.63 0.79 11.82
N GLU A 119 -14.67 1.56 12.31
CA GLU A 119 -14.33 2.88 11.76
C GLU A 119 -13.79 2.75 10.33
N LEU A 120 -12.85 1.83 10.09
CA LEU A 120 -12.32 1.58 8.75
C LEU A 120 -13.37 0.96 7.83
N LYS A 121 -14.19 0.02 8.32
CA LYS A 121 -15.31 -0.55 7.55
C LYS A 121 -16.28 0.54 7.09
N ALA A 122 -16.67 1.46 7.97
CA ALA A 122 -17.58 2.55 7.64
C ALA A 122 -17.00 3.53 6.60
N ASN A 123 -15.68 3.68 6.56
CA ASN A 123 -14.98 4.59 5.64
C ASN A 123 -14.38 3.86 4.41
N MET A 124 -14.57 2.56 4.26
CA MET A 124 -13.94 1.75 3.20
C MET A 124 -14.11 2.34 1.80
N ASN A 125 -15.31 2.71 1.41
CA ASN A 125 -15.58 3.28 0.09
C ASN A 125 -14.89 4.65 -0.11
N LYS A 126 -14.85 5.49 0.92
CA LYS A 126 -14.16 6.77 0.88
C LYS A 126 -12.67 6.58 0.68
N ILE A 127 -12.04 5.70 1.47
CA ILE A 127 -10.61 5.39 1.40
C ILE A 127 -10.27 4.79 0.02
N SER A 128 -11.07 3.83 -0.45
CA SER A 128 -10.91 3.22 -1.76
C SER A 128 -10.96 4.24 -2.90
N ASN A 129 -11.91 5.18 -2.88
CA ASN A 129 -12.01 6.25 -3.88
C ASN A 129 -10.83 7.21 -3.81
N GLU A 130 -10.30 7.47 -2.63
CA GLU A 130 -9.10 8.29 -2.45
C GLU A 130 -7.86 7.59 -3.03
N VAL A 131 -7.68 6.29 -2.77
CA VAL A 131 -6.61 5.47 -3.38
C VAL A 131 -6.72 5.52 -4.91
N ILE A 132 -7.89 5.31 -5.49
CA ILE A 132 -8.13 5.42 -6.94
C ILE A 132 -7.71 6.81 -7.46
N SER A 133 -8.11 7.87 -6.77
CA SER A 133 -7.78 9.25 -7.16
C SER A 133 -6.27 9.50 -7.16
N ILE A 134 -5.57 9.00 -6.13
CA ILE A 134 -4.11 9.10 -6.03
C ILE A 134 -3.44 8.35 -7.19
N ILE A 135 -3.81 7.09 -7.42
CA ILE A 135 -3.26 6.27 -8.51
C ILE A 135 -3.48 6.95 -9.85
N ARG A 136 -4.70 7.39 -10.17
CA ARG A 136 -5.00 8.11 -11.42
C ARG A 136 -4.13 9.34 -11.64
N LYS A 137 -3.96 10.15 -10.60
CA LYS A 137 -3.11 11.35 -10.69
C LYS A 137 -1.66 10.98 -10.99
N LYS A 138 -1.13 9.96 -10.31
CA LYS A 138 0.27 9.55 -10.47
C LYS A 138 0.54 8.94 -11.84
N ILE A 139 -0.35 8.08 -12.35
CA ILE A 139 -0.23 7.46 -13.67
C ILE A 139 -0.23 8.52 -14.79
N LYS A 140 -1.05 9.57 -14.69
CA LYS A 140 -1.04 10.65 -15.70
C LYS A 140 0.32 11.29 -15.91
N TYR A 141 1.16 11.36 -14.88
CA TYR A 141 2.51 11.90 -14.97
C TYR A 141 3.53 10.92 -15.56
N LEU A 142 3.19 9.64 -15.67
CA LEU A 142 4.07 8.63 -16.28
C LEU A 142 3.91 8.55 -17.80
N VAL A 143 2.75 8.96 -18.32
CA VAL A 143 2.39 8.89 -19.74
C VAL A 143 2.79 10.17 -20.51
N LEU A 144 3.25 11.18 -19.80
CA LEU A 144 3.79 12.42 -20.37
C LEU A 144 5.31 12.40 -20.48
#